data_85617169732590bd23ffbfab8d0ecc09
#
_entry.id   85617169732590bd23ffbfab8d0ecc09
#
_cell.length_a   1.000
_cell.length_b   1.000
_cell.length_c   1.000
_cell.angle_alpha   90.00
_cell.angle_beta   90.00
_cell.angle_gamma   90.00
#
_symmetry.space_group_name_H-M   'P 1'
#
loop_
_entity.id
_entity.type
_entity.pdbx_description
1 polymer ?
#
loop_
_entity_poly.entity_id
_entity_poly.type
_entity_poly.pdbx_seq_one_letter_code
_entity_poly.pdbx_strand_id
1 'polypeptide(L)'
;RDGQEYETTLTPIYNEEAGKYLVGFQNYASYDEAKGTKLFRYAWYQLRFCIKNSVLSVKSLVEGKLSKNDVAGPVGMAQIVDQVKTAAEPGGPMLVFMNMVNLAMLLSVSLGVMNLLPLPALDGGRLVFLFLEVLRGKPIPPEKEGIIHFAGFVALMVLMVFVMFNDI
;
A
#
# COMPACT_ATOMS: atom_id res chain seq x y z
N ARG A 1 -8.37 25.93 -14.39
CA ARG A 1 -7.63 27.16 -14.08
C ARG A 1 -8.66 28.27 -14.03
N ASP A 2 -8.71 29.00 -12.93
CA ASP A 2 -9.72 30.10 -12.72
C ASP A 2 -11.19 29.65 -12.79
N GLY A 3 -11.49 28.41 -12.42
CA GLY A 3 -12.85 27.85 -12.43
C GLY A 3 -13.40 27.47 -13.81
N GLN A 4 -12.58 27.55 -14.86
CA GLN A 4 -12.95 27.07 -16.20
C GLN A 4 -12.48 25.62 -16.40
N GLU A 5 -13.35 24.78 -16.92
CA GLU A 5 -13.05 23.43 -17.36
C GLU A 5 -12.49 23.47 -18.79
N TYR A 6 -11.37 22.80 -18.97
CA TYR A 6 -10.74 22.65 -20.29
C TYR A 6 -10.70 21.16 -20.64
N GLU A 7 -11.28 20.79 -21.75
CA GLU A 7 -11.12 19.47 -22.32
C GLU A 7 -9.86 19.44 -23.18
N THR A 8 -8.99 18.48 -22.95
CA THR A 8 -7.82 18.23 -23.80
C THR A 8 -7.66 16.75 -24.05
N THR A 9 -7.30 16.41 -25.28
CA THR A 9 -7.04 15.01 -25.64
C THR A 9 -5.58 14.72 -25.44
N LEU A 10 -5.27 13.73 -24.60
CA LEU A 10 -3.91 13.27 -24.34
C LEU A 10 -3.69 11.95 -25.08
N THR A 11 -2.65 11.91 -25.90
CA THR A 11 -2.23 10.67 -26.58
C THR A 11 -1.14 10.02 -25.77
N PRO A 12 -1.34 8.80 -25.23
CA PRO A 12 -0.29 8.08 -24.52
C PRO A 12 0.86 7.74 -25.47
N ILE A 13 2.09 7.92 -24.98
CA ILE A 13 3.32 7.56 -25.70
C ILE A 13 3.85 6.26 -25.12
N TYR A 14 4.19 5.30 -25.98
CA TYR A 14 4.79 4.05 -25.53
C TYR A 14 6.22 4.30 -25.04
N ASN A 15 6.50 3.94 -23.78
CA ASN A 15 7.83 4.02 -23.20
C ASN A 15 8.46 2.60 -23.24
N GLU A 16 9.53 2.44 -24.03
CA GLU A 16 10.20 1.15 -24.22
C GLU A 16 10.86 0.64 -22.92
N GLU A 17 11.41 1.54 -22.09
CA GLU A 17 12.06 1.17 -20.83
C GLU A 17 11.05 0.68 -19.78
N ALA A 18 9.85 1.29 -19.76
CA ALA A 18 8.78 0.90 -18.85
C ALA A 18 7.88 -0.21 -19.41
N GLY A 19 7.96 -0.54 -20.70
CA GLY A 19 7.13 -1.53 -21.39
C GLY A 19 5.64 -1.21 -21.39
N LYS A 20 5.26 0.08 -21.26
CA LYS A 20 3.86 0.51 -21.16
C LYS A 20 3.64 1.90 -21.73
N TYR A 21 2.36 2.18 -22.04
CA TYR A 21 1.95 3.50 -22.49
C TYR A 21 1.90 4.46 -21.29
N LEU A 22 2.58 5.59 -21.39
CA LEU A 22 2.61 6.65 -20.38
C LEU A 22 2.00 7.93 -20.94
N VAL A 23 1.25 8.61 -20.10
CA VAL A 23 0.79 9.97 -20.35
C VAL A 23 1.77 10.89 -19.63
N GLY A 24 2.59 11.62 -20.40
CA GLY A 24 3.72 12.40 -19.90
C GLY A 24 3.29 13.71 -19.24
N PHE A 25 2.65 13.66 -18.08
CA PHE A 25 2.57 14.85 -17.24
C PHE A 25 3.38 14.60 -15.95
N GLN A 26 4.25 15.54 -15.65
CA GLN A 26 4.95 15.56 -14.37
C GLN A 26 4.10 16.32 -13.36
N ASN A 27 3.74 15.62 -12.31
CA ASN A 27 3.08 16.24 -11.17
C ASN A 27 4.18 16.89 -10.31
N TYR A 28 4.39 18.19 -10.50
CA TYR A 28 5.25 18.94 -9.58
C TYR A 28 4.47 19.09 -8.28
N ALA A 29 4.90 18.35 -7.26
CA ALA A 29 4.39 18.56 -5.92
C ALA A 29 4.80 19.98 -5.46
N SER A 30 3.88 20.93 -5.53
CA SER A 30 4.05 22.21 -4.86
C SER A 30 3.80 21.96 -3.37
N TYR A 31 4.83 22.16 -2.55
CA TYR A 31 4.66 22.12 -1.11
C TYR A 31 4.11 23.47 -0.66
N ASP A 32 2.80 23.54 -0.46
CA ASP A 32 2.18 24.70 0.17
C ASP A 32 2.35 24.59 1.69
N GLU A 33 2.85 25.66 2.32
CA GLU A 33 2.91 25.73 3.77
C GLU A 33 1.51 25.73 4.38
N ALA A 34 1.07 24.61 4.89
CA ALA A 34 -0.20 24.51 5.60
C ALA A 34 0.00 24.95 7.06
N LYS A 35 -0.76 25.97 7.51
CA LYS A 35 -0.73 26.47 8.90
C LYS A 35 -2.06 26.23 9.59
N GLY A 36 -2.01 25.92 10.90
CA GLY A 36 -3.18 25.78 11.75
C GLY A 36 -4.10 24.61 11.37
N THR A 37 -5.40 24.85 11.31
CA THR A 37 -6.42 23.82 11.04
C THR A 37 -6.32 23.17 9.65
N LYS A 38 -5.71 23.85 8.69
CA LYS A 38 -5.48 23.30 7.35
C LYS A 38 -4.60 22.05 7.41
N LEU A 39 -3.63 22.00 8.35
CA LEU A 39 -2.74 20.86 8.53
C LEU A 39 -3.52 19.57 8.83
N PHE A 40 -4.48 19.62 9.77
CA PHE A 40 -5.31 18.47 10.11
C PHE A 40 -6.17 18.01 8.93
N ARG A 41 -6.69 18.95 8.14
CA ARG A 41 -7.48 18.62 6.95
C ARG A 41 -6.63 17.93 5.89
N TYR A 42 -5.40 18.40 5.64
CA TYR A 42 -4.47 17.76 4.71
C TYR A 42 -4.05 16.36 5.20
N ALA A 43 -3.72 16.21 6.48
CA ALA A 43 -3.37 14.92 7.07
C ALA A 43 -4.53 13.91 6.92
N TRP A 44 -5.78 14.36 7.13
CA TRP A 44 -6.96 13.54 6.93
C TRP A 44 -7.16 13.09 5.48
N TYR A 45 -6.99 14.01 4.52
CA TYR A 45 -7.06 13.67 3.10
C TYR A 45 -5.96 12.69 2.69
N GLN A 46 -4.74 12.91 3.19
CA GLN A 46 -3.62 12.03 2.92
C GLN A 46 -3.86 10.61 3.47
N LEU A 47 -4.35 10.52 4.70
CA LEU A 47 -4.70 9.24 5.31
C LEU A 47 -5.79 8.52 4.50
N ARG A 48 -6.87 9.21 4.14
CA ARG A 48 -7.92 8.63 3.29
C ARG A 48 -7.40 8.17 1.93
N PHE A 49 -6.51 8.93 1.33
CA PHE A 49 -5.88 8.57 0.06
C PHE A 49 -5.03 7.30 0.20
N CYS A 50 -4.22 7.19 1.24
CA CYS A 50 -3.42 5.99 1.52
C CYS A 50 -4.29 4.76 1.76
N ILE A 51 -5.36 4.88 2.57
CA ILE A 51 -6.31 3.79 2.82
C ILE A 51 -6.96 3.35 1.50
N LYS A 52 -7.47 4.30 0.71
CA LYS A 52 -8.11 4.00 -0.58
C LYS A 52 -7.16 3.28 -1.53
N ASN A 53 -5.92 3.75 -1.64
CA ASN A 53 -4.91 3.11 -2.47
C ASN A 53 -4.59 1.70 -1.99
N SER A 54 -4.41 1.48 -0.69
CA SER A 54 -4.16 0.16 -0.13
C SER A 54 -5.31 -0.81 -0.41
N VAL A 55 -6.56 -0.37 -0.24
CA VAL A 55 -7.74 -1.19 -0.56
C VAL A 55 -7.82 -1.50 -2.07
N LEU A 56 -7.52 -0.52 -2.94
CA LEU A 56 -7.48 -0.75 -4.38
C LEU A 56 -6.37 -1.72 -4.79
N SER A 57 -5.20 -1.66 -4.14
CA SER A 57 -4.11 -2.60 -4.38
C SER A 57 -4.50 -4.02 -4.00
N VAL A 58 -5.13 -4.21 -2.83
CA VAL A 58 -5.68 -5.52 -2.42
C VAL A 58 -6.73 -6.01 -3.42
N LYS A 59 -7.64 -5.14 -3.86
CA LYS A 59 -8.63 -5.48 -4.87
C LYS A 59 -7.97 -5.93 -6.18
N SER A 60 -6.98 -5.20 -6.67
CA SER A 60 -6.23 -5.54 -7.88
C SER A 60 -5.49 -6.88 -7.76
N LEU A 61 -4.97 -7.19 -6.56
CA LEU A 61 -4.37 -8.48 -6.25
C LEU A 61 -5.39 -9.62 -6.38
N VAL A 62 -6.57 -9.46 -5.77
CA VAL A 62 -7.65 -10.47 -5.82
C VAL A 62 -8.19 -10.65 -7.23
N GLU A 63 -8.27 -9.58 -8.02
CA GLU A 63 -8.70 -9.61 -9.42
C GLU A 63 -7.64 -10.17 -10.38
N GLY A 64 -6.44 -10.50 -9.88
CA GLY A 64 -5.33 -11.02 -10.68
C GLY A 64 -4.77 -10.02 -11.71
N LYS A 65 -4.98 -8.73 -11.49
CA LYS A 65 -4.50 -7.66 -12.38
C LYS A 65 -3.05 -7.25 -12.14
N LEU A 66 -2.46 -7.73 -11.05
CA LEU A 66 -1.07 -7.46 -10.71
C LEU A 66 -0.14 -8.43 -11.46
N SER A 67 0.89 -7.86 -12.06
CA SER A 67 2.01 -8.62 -12.61
C SER A 67 2.93 -9.10 -11.47
N LYS A 68 3.74 -10.12 -11.73
CA LYS A 68 4.76 -10.58 -10.78
C LYS A 68 5.71 -9.45 -10.36
N ASN A 69 5.98 -8.51 -11.26
CA ASN A 69 6.86 -7.36 -11.01
C ASN A 69 6.21 -6.24 -10.18
N ASP A 70 4.89 -6.31 -9.93
CA ASP A 70 4.18 -5.31 -9.12
C ASP A 70 4.17 -5.68 -7.63
N VAL A 71 4.66 -6.88 -7.27
CA VAL A 71 4.75 -7.36 -5.90
C VAL A 71 6.20 -7.26 -5.43
N ALA A 72 6.46 -6.28 -4.59
CA ALA A 72 7.78 -6.10 -3.99
C ALA A 72 7.88 -6.91 -2.69
N GLY A 73 8.88 -7.78 -2.61
CA GLY A 73 9.28 -8.43 -1.37
C GLY A 73 10.31 -7.60 -0.58
N PRO A 74 11.02 -8.20 0.38
CA PRO A 74 11.97 -7.48 1.23
C PRO A 74 13.08 -6.76 0.46
N VAL A 75 13.57 -7.36 -0.63
CA VAL A 75 14.63 -6.78 -1.47
C VAL A 75 14.05 -5.63 -2.31
N GLY A 76 12.88 -5.83 -2.92
CA GLY A 76 12.17 -4.78 -3.66
C GLY A 76 11.82 -3.58 -2.78
N MET A 77 11.46 -3.82 -1.52
CA MET A 77 11.22 -2.76 -0.54
C MET A 77 12.47 -1.94 -0.25
N ALA A 78 13.64 -2.58 -0.11
CA ALA A 78 14.91 -1.87 0.06
C ALA A 78 15.23 -1.00 -1.17
N GLN A 79 14.97 -1.49 -2.37
CA GLN A 79 15.11 -0.72 -3.61
C GLN A 79 14.17 0.49 -3.65
N ILE A 80 12.91 0.35 -3.24
CA ILE A 80 11.95 1.46 -3.16
C ILE A 80 12.46 2.54 -2.20
N VAL A 81 12.97 2.16 -1.02
CA VAL A 81 13.54 3.11 -0.05
C VAL A 81 14.71 3.88 -0.66
N ASP A 82 15.62 3.19 -1.35
CA ASP A 82 16.77 3.80 -2.00
C ASP A 82 16.34 4.74 -3.14
N GLN A 83 15.41 4.33 -3.98
CA GLN A 83 14.85 5.16 -5.06
C GLN A 83 14.20 6.45 -4.52
N VAL A 84 13.38 6.35 -3.48
CA VAL A 84 12.71 7.50 -2.86
C VAL A 84 13.73 8.45 -2.25
N LYS A 85 14.78 7.93 -1.61
CA LYS A 85 15.87 8.71 -1.07
C LYS A 85 16.63 9.45 -2.17
N THR A 86 17.12 8.70 -3.17
CA THR A 86 17.91 9.25 -4.27
C THR A 86 17.14 10.29 -5.09
N ALA A 87 15.85 10.05 -5.36
CA ALA A 87 14.99 11.02 -6.04
C ALA A 87 14.79 12.31 -5.24
N ALA A 88 14.87 12.26 -3.91
CA ALA A 88 14.70 13.41 -3.04
C ALA A 88 16.00 14.16 -2.75
N GLU A 89 17.18 13.55 -2.90
CA GLU A 89 18.49 14.14 -2.60
C GLU A 89 18.72 15.51 -3.25
N PRO A 90 18.39 15.77 -4.53
CA PRO A 90 18.57 17.08 -5.14
C PRO A 90 17.85 18.23 -4.44
N GLY A 91 16.77 17.92 -3.71
CA GLY A 91 15.97 18.90 -2.97
C GLY A 91 16.45 19.15 -1.53
N GLY A 92 17.55 18.52 -1.12
CA GLY A 92 18.18 18.70 0.18
C GLY A 92 17.64 17.78 1.28
N PRO A 93 18.28 17.79 2.46
CA PRO A 93 18.01 16.84 3.54
C PRO A 93 16.58 16.88 4.06
N MET A 94 15.95 18.06 4.06
CA MET A 94 14.57 18.23 4.50
C MET A 94 13.59 17.51 3.57
N LEU A 95 13.81 17.58 2.26
CA LEU A 95 12.97 16.89 1.28
C LEU A 95 13.12 15.36 1.40
N VAL A 96 14.35 14.89 1.60
CA VAL A 96 14.60 13.46 1.87
C VAL A 96 13.84 13.02 3.11
N PHE A 97 13.93 13.75 4.21
CA PHE A 97 13.22 13.44 5.45
C PHE A 97 11.70 13.38 5.24
N MET A 98 11.11 14.37 4.56
CA MET A 98 9.67 14.42 4.29
C MET A 98 9.21 13.23 3.43
N ASN A 99 9.98 12.86 2.41
CA ASN A 99 9.66 11.71 1.57
C ASN A 99 9.78 10.38 2.32
N MET A 100 10.77 10.25 3.21
CA MET A 100 10.90 9.07 4.08
C MET A 100 9.71 8.94 5.05
N VAL A 101 9.26 10.05 5.65
CA VAL A 101 8.05 10.07 6.50
C VAL A 101 6.80 9.68 5.71
N ASN A 102 6.65 10.21 4.49
CA ASN A 102 5.53 9.83 3.61
C ASN A 102 5.57 8.34 3.26
N LEU A 103 6.73 7.80 2.93
CA LEU A 103 6.90 6.37 2.67
C LEU A 103 6.55 5.53 3.91
N ALA A 104 7.05 5.91 5.08
CA ALA A 104 6.74 5.23 6.34
C ALA A 104 5.24 5.24 6.64
N MET A 105 4.57 6.37 6.41
CA MET A 105 3.11 6.48 6.54
C MET A 105 2.37 5.55 5.58
N LEU A 106 2.76 5.54 4.31
CA LEU A 106 2.15 4.67 3.30
C LEU A 106 2.29 3.20 3.69
N LEU A 107 3.48 2.78 4.11
CA LEU A 107 3.75 1.41 4.54
C LEU A 107 2.94 1.03 5.78
N SER A 108 2.87 1.93 6.77
CA SER A 108 2.10 1.71 8.00
C SER A 108 0.61 1.54 7.72
N VAL A 109 0.04 2.39 6.87
CA VAL A 109 -1.38 2.29 6.47
C VAL A 109 -1.63 1.01 5.68
N SER A 110 -0.74 0.69 4.73
CA SER A 110 -0.86 -0.53 3.93
C SER A 110 -0.81 -1.79 4.80
N LEU A 111 0.13 -1.83 5.76
CA LEU A 111 0.23 -2.93 6.72
C LEU A 111 -1.03 -3.04 7.59
N GLY A 112 -1.58 -1.92 8.05
CA GLY A 112 -2.85 -1.89 8.81
C GLY A 112 -4.03 -2.43 7.99
N VAL A 113 -4.16 -2.03 6.73
CA VAL A 113 -5.21 -2.53 5.83
C VAL A 113 -5.03 -4.02 5.56
N MET A 114 -3.80 -4.47 5.31
CA MET A 114 -3.51 -5.90 5.10
C MET A 114 -3.83 -6.74 6.33
N ASN A 115 -3.52 -6.24 7.54
CA ASN A 115 -3.82 -6.94 8.78
C ASN A 115 -5.33 -7.07 9.05
N LEU A 116 -6.16 -6.21 8.47
CA LEU A 116 -7.62 -6.30 8.58
C LEU A 116 -8.25 -7.31 7.61
N LEU A 117 -7.46 -7.87 6.67
CA LEU A 117 -7.98 -8.90 5.77
C LEU A 117 -8.41 -10.16 6.54
N PRO A 118 -9.50 -10.82 6.12
CA PRO A 118 -10.03 -12.02 6.76
C PRO A 118 -9.17 -13.26 6.44
N LEU A 119 -7.87 -13.14 6.67
CA LEU A 119 -6.90 -14.21 6.42
C LEU A 119 -6.42 -14.82 7.74
N PRO A 120 -6.24 -16.15 7.83
CA PRO A 120 -5.60 -16.77 8.98
C PRO A 120 -4.20 -16.20 9.17
N ALA A 121 -3.76 -16.12 10.43
CA ALA A 121 -2.52 -15.48 10.89
C ALA A 121 -2.53 -13.94 10.95
N LEU A 122 -3.51 -13.27 10.36
CA LEU A 122 -3.71 -11.82 10.48
C LEU A 122 -4.79 -11.50 11.52
N ASP A 123 -4.80 -10.24 12.00
CA ASP A 123 -5.78 -9.79 13.00
C ASP A 123 -7.23 -9.85 12.47
N GLY A 124 -7.42 -9.58 11.18
CA GLY A 124 -8.71 -9.71 10.53
C GLY A 124 -9.26 -11.15 10.57
N GLY A 125 -8.40 -12.15 10.51
CA GLY A 125 -8.80 -13.55 10.72
C GLY A 125 -9.38 -13.79 12.13
N ARG A 126 -8.78 -13.21 13.17
CA ARG A 126 -9.32 -13.28 14.54
C ARG A 126 -10.67 -12.57 14.67
N LEU A 127 -10.84 -11.43 14.00
CA LEU A 127 -12.12 -10.74 13.98
C LEU A 127 -13.22 -11.60 13.35
N VAL A 128 -12.90 -12.39 12.32
CA VAL A 128 -13.86 -13.34 11.74
C VAL A 128 -14.27 -14.41 12.75
N PHE A 129 -13.33 -14.97 13.51
CA PHE A 129 -13.66 -15.95 14.56
C PHE A 129 -14.54 -15.35 15.64
N LEU A 130 -14.22 -14.14 16.14
CA LEU A 130 -15.04 -13.42 17.10
C LEU A 130 -16.46 -13.15 16.58
N PHE A 131 -16.58 -12.75 15.32
CA PHE A 131 -17.87 -12.53 14.68
C PHE A 131 -18.68 -13.83 14.61
N LEU A 132 -18.04 -14.94 14.24
CA LEU A 132 -18.68 -16.25 14.23
C LEU A 132 -19.12 -16.74 15.63
N GLU A 133 -18.35 -16.45 16.66
CA GLU A 133 -18.71 -16.76 18.06
C GLU A 133 -19.98 -16.01 18.48
N VAL A 134 -20.05 -14.71 18.15
CA VAL A 134 -21.25 -13.89 18.43
C VAL A 134 -22.48 -14.45 17.71
N LEU A 135 -22.35 -14.83 16.43
CA LEU A 135 -23.46 -15.39 15.67
C LEU A 135 -23.90 -16.77 16.17
N ARG A 136 -22.97 -17.59 16.63
CA ARG A 136 -23.27 -18.95 17.14
C ARG A 136 -23.71 -18.95 18.60
N GLY A 137 -23.45 -17.89 19.35
CA GLY A 137 -23.68 -17.83 20.81
C GLY A 137 -22.83 -18.82 21.61
N LYS A 138 -21.77 -19.38 21.02
CA LYS A 138 -20.85 -20.34 21.65
C LYS A 138 -19.41 -20.06 21.23
N PRO A 139 -18.45 -20.08 22.17
CA PRO A 139 -17.05 -19.87 21.85
C PRO A 139 -16.49 -21.00 20.95
N ILE A 140 -15.54 -20.64 20.10
CA ILE A 140 -14.79 -21.59 19.29
C ILE A 140 -13.64 -22.12 20.19
N PRO A 141 -13.38 -23.43 20.20
CA PRO A 141 -12.27 -23.97 20.98
C PRO A 141 -10.93 -23.33 20.56
N PRO A 142 -10.13 -22.80 21.50
CA PRO A 142 -8.86 -22.12 21.18
C PRO A 142 -7.88 -22.99 20.38
N GLU A 143 -7.95 -24.30 20.57
CA GLU A 143 -7.11 -25.27 19.84
C GLU A 143 -7.39 -25.24 18.33
N LYS A 144 -8.66 -25.11 17.92
CA LYS A 144 -9.05 -25.06 16.51
C LYS A 144 -8.67 -23.70 15.88
N GLU A 145 -8.88 -22.62 16.60
CA GLU A 145 -8.44 -21.29 16.18
C GLU A 145 -6.91 -21.29 16.00
N GLY A 146 -6.17 -21.81 16.99
CA GLY A 146 -4.71 -21.90 16.94
C GLY A 146 -4.18 -22.69 15.75
N ILE A 147 -4.78 -23.84 15.43
CA ILE A 147 -4.39 -24.66 14.25
C ILE A 147 -4.60 -23.90 12.95
N ILE A 148 -5.74 -23.20 12.79
CA ILE A 148 -6.05 -22.44 11.58
C ILE A 148 -5.08 -21.26 11.43
N HIS A 149 -4.81 -20.52 12.51
CA HIS A 149 -3.83 -19.44 12.51
C HIS A 149 -2.40 -19.94 12.20
N PHE A 150 -2.01 -21.08 12.77
CA PHE A 150 -0.71 -21.68 12.50
C PHE A 150 -0.57 -22.11 11.04
N ALA A 151 -1.62 -22.73 10.46
CA ALA A 151 -1.62 -23.10 9.04
C ALA A 151 -1.52 -21.86 8.14
N GLY A 152 -2.24 -20.78 8.48
CA GLY A 152 -2.13 -19.50 7.78
C GLY A 152 -0.72 -18.88 7.88
N PHE A 153 -0.11 -18.95 9.05
CA PHE A 153 1.27 -18.50 9.26
C PHE A 153 2.26 -19.25 8.37
N VAL A 154 2.16 -20.58 8.33
CA VAL A 154 3.02 -21.42 7.47
C VAL A 154 2.81 -21.06 5.99
N ALA A 155 1.56 -20.86 5.56
CA ALA A 155 1.26 -20.45 4.18
C ALA A 155 1.88 -19.09 3.84
N LEU A 156 1.81 -18.11 4.76
CA LEU A 156 2.44 -16.79 4.58
C LEU A 156 3.98 -16.89 4.53
N MET A 157 4.58 -17.75 5.35
CA MET A 157 6.03 -17.98 5.30
C MET A 157 6.48 -18.58 3.97
N VAL A 158 5.74 -19.55 3.45
CA VAL A 158 6.00 -20.13 2.12
C VAL A 158 5.86 -19.05 1.02
N LEU A 159 4.80 -18.24 1.08
CA LEU A 159 4.60 -17.14 0.15
C LEU A 159 5.75 -16.13 0.22
N MET A 160 6.19 -15.75 1.43
CA MET A 160 7.32 -14.84 1.63
C MET A 160 8.61 -15.37 0.98
N VAL A 161 8.91 -16.65 1.18
CA VAL A 161 10.06 -17.29 0.53
C VAL A 161 9.93 -17.25 -0.99
N PHE A 162 8.74 -17.55 -1.52
CA PHE A 162 8.48 -17.49 -2.96
C PHE A 162 8.68 -16.06 -3.53
N VAL A 163 8.13 -15.05 -2.86
CA VAL A 163 8.29 -13.65 -3.26
C VAL A 163 9.75 -13.21 -3.20
N MET A 164 10.49 -13.63 -2.17
CA MET A 164 11.90 -13.32 -2.04
C MET A 164 12.74 -13.89 -3.19
N PHE A 165 12.42 -15.09 -3.67
CA PHE A 165 13.07 -15.65 -4.86
C PHE A 165 12.69 -14.92 -6.14
N ASN A 166 11.52 -14.30 -6.19
CA ASN A 166 11.09 -13.52 -7.36
C ASN A 166 11.71 -12.11 -7.39
N ASP A 167 12.17 -11.59 -6.24
CA ASP A 167 12.81 -10.27 -6.11
C ASP A 167 14.28 -10.25 -6.59
N ILE A 168 14.92 -11.43 -6.73
CA ILE A 168 16.31 -11.60 -7.13
C ILE A 168 16.41 -11.85 -8.63
#